data_d08c34530bb5d0843728f54f3ce796df
#
_entry.id   d08c34530bb5d0843728f54f3ce796df
#
_cell.length_a   1.000
_cell.length_b   1.000
_cell.length_c   1.000
_cell.angle_alpha   90.00
_cell.angle_beta   90.00
_cell.angle_gamma   90.00
#
_symmetry.space_group_name_H-M   'P 1'
#
loop_
_entity.id
_entity.type
_entity.pdbx_description
1 polymer ?
#
loop_
_entity_poly.entity_id
_entity_poly.type
_entity_poly.pdbx_seq_one_letter_code
_entity_poly.pdbx_strand_id
1 'polypeptide(L)'
;MNFRKRIEITRRGYGVLHTYVPGLIRAKVFSAVAEALLPFISIWFSARIINELVGERNKKMLVLYVVLAVGIHFIFSMVKNVYDKIVDEKQSGMWSYFNKIFTDKQMSMDYVDLENQDIQKQKQKAEENLFIFGNGLGQLVWDTESLVKVAVGIVASVSLTVPLFTAKSGNRIMDSGLWILGIFFVMVLFGYVYQLLTQRENTVFDKWMEGTVWYNRSFMFYGHELYDNTRRAKDVRIYGQEKIAAREFVKMEKHNEANNEYIKKMSRCKALTLLTRGIGNALCYMYVVSKAALGAFGVGSIVQYVGAFTELVDHVGTLTWIHAENKVYTEHLEKLFQYLDLPNKKYQGKIPVEKSFFCNNGENDYEIEFKNVSFKYPGSDTYVLKNINTKLSIGKKQAFVGTNGAGKTTFVKLLCRLYDPTEGEILLNGINIKKYDYEEYMDLFSFVFQDFKLFSFTLGQNIAANTEYDRERLEDCMKKVSFYDRYCSMEDGPDTYLYKDISAKGLEISGGEAQKIALARALYKGTPMIVLDEPTAALDPIAEAQVYEDFANMVDNKTAVYISHRLSSCRFCDEITVFDNGEIVQKGTHEELIKIKNGKYNELWNAQAKYYQEAFS
;
A
#
# COMPACT_ATOMS: atom_id res chain seq x y z
N MET A 1 14.92 -20.23 0.83
CA MET A 1 14.35 -20.15 -0.55
C MET A 1 15.33 -20.69 -1.58
N ASN A 2 14.87 -21.46 -2.61
CA ASN A 2 15.71 -22.03 -3.66
C ASN A 2 16.18 -20.92 -4.64
N PHE A 3 17.39 -21.06 -5.24
CA PHE A 3 17.98 -20.08 -6.16
C PHE A 3 17.08 -19.74 -7.37
N ARG A 4 16.44 -20.74 -7.97
CA ARG A 4 15.48 -20.52 -9.10
C ARG A 4 14.30 -19.62 -8.69
N LYS A 5 13.74 -19.86 -7.52
CA LYS A 5 12.63 -19.06 -7.00
C LYS A 5 13.06 -17.60 -6.73
N ARG A 6 14.29 -17.37 -6.25
CA ARG A 6 14.82 -16.02 -6.06
C ARG A 6 14.90 -15.25 -7.38
N ILE A 7 15.42 -15.89 -8.44
CA ILE A 7 15.49 -15.27 -9.78
C ILE A 7 14.08 -14.91 -10.28
N GLU A 8 13.12 -15.80 -10.12
CA GLU A 8 11.73 -15.57 -10.54
C GLU A 8 11.10 -14.37 -9.83
N ILE A 9 11.24 -14.30 -8.51
CA ILE A 9 10.76 -13.19 -7.68
C ILE A 9 11.44 -11.88 -8.08
N THR A 10 12.77 -11.89 -8.24
CA THR A 10 13.54 -10.73 -8.67
C THR A 10 13.08 -10.26 -10.06
N ARG A 11 12.92 -11.16 -11.02
CA ARG A 11 12.41 -10.86 -12.37
C ARG A 11 11.01 -10.24 -12.31
N ARG A 12 10.13 -10.76 -11.47
CA ARG A 12 8.80 -10.21 -11.25
C ARG A 12 8.87 -8.80 -10.67
N GLY A 13 9.76 -8.56 -9.70
CA GLY A 13 10.00 -7.23 -9.14
C GLY A 13 10.42 -6.21 -10.20
N TYR A 14 11.31 -6.57 -11.11
CA TYR A 14 11.66 -5.72 -12.25
C TYR A 14 10.48 -5.49 -13.20
N GLY A 15 9.60 -6.48 -13.39
CA GLY A 15 8.36 -6.33 -14.14
C GLY A 15 7.45 -5.27 -13.54
N VAL A 16 7.24 -5.30 -12.23
CA VAL A 16 6.45 -4.31 -11.49
C VAL A 16 7.07 -2.91 -11.63
N LEU A 17 8.39 -2.77 -11.41
CA LEU A 17 9.08 -1.49 -11.60
C LEU A 17 8.95 -0.96 -13.04
N HIS A 18 9.00 -1.84 -14.03
CA HIS A 18 8.82 -1.43 -15.43
C HIS A 18 7.40 -0.92 -15.71
N THR A 19 6.39 -1.53 -15.11
CA THR A 19 4.98 -1.13 -15.27
C THR A 19 4.70 0.21 -14.61
N TYR A 20 5.14 0.40 -13.37
CA TYR A 20 4.81 1.60 -12.60
C TYR A 20 5.79 2.76 -12.81
N VAL A 21 7.07 2.47 -13.10
CA VAL A 21 8.12 3.49 -13.31
C VAL A 21 8.92 3.19 -14.60
N PRO A 22 8.31 3.32 -15.79
CA PRO A 22 8.95 2.96 -17.05
C PRO A 22 10.21 3.79 -17.30
N GLY A 23 11.28 3.11 -17.75
CA GLY A 23 12.55 3.74 -18.11
C GLY A 23 13.51 4.01 -16.93
N LEU A 24 13.11 3.87 -15.66
CA LEU A 24 13.98 4.07 -14.50
C LEU A 24 15.21 3.16 -14.56
N ILE A 25 15.00 1.86 -14.71
CA ILE A 25 16.09 0.87 -14.74
C ILE A 25 17.08 1.13 -15.89
N ARG A 26 16.56 1.51 -17.08
CA ARG A 26 17.43 1.85 -18.23
C ARG A 26 18.30 3.07 -17.93
N ALA A 27 17.70 4.15 -17.42
CA ALA A 27 18.45 5.35 -17.04
C ALA A 27 19.51 5.03 -15.99
N LYS A 28 19.18 4.21 -14.98
CA LYS A 28 20.09 3.77 -13.93
C LYS A 28 21.29 2.97 -14.48
N VAL A 29 21.04 2.08 -15.45
CA VAL A 29 22.11 1.32 -16.12
C VAL A 29 23.08 2.25 -16.85
N PHE A 30 22.59 3.23 -17.62
CA PHE A 30 23.47 4.15 -18.36
C PHE A 30 24.27 5.06 -17.41
N SER A 31 23.65 5.59 -16.37
CA SER A 31 24.37 6.34 -15.33
C SER A 31 25.46 5.48 -14.67
N ALA A 32 25.12 4.26 -14.25
CA ALA A 32 26.06 3.36 -13.58
C ALA A 32 27.25 2.95 -14.47
N VAL A 33 27.04 2.74 -15.78
CA VAL A 33 28.14 2.47 -16.72
C VAL A 33 29.07 3.66 -16.82
N ALA A 34 28.52 4.87 -16.98
CA ALA A 34 29.31 6.08 -17.07
C ALA A 34 30.12 6.30 -15.79
N GLU A 35 29.50 6.15 -14.62
CA GLU A 35 30.16 6.31 -13.32
C GLU A 35 31.23 5.25 -13.07
N ALA A 36 30.96 3.99 -13.41
CA ALA A 36 31.91 2.89 -13.21
C ALA A 36 33.24 3.07 -13.97
N LEU A 37 33.24 3.77 -15.09
CA LEU A 37 34.43 3.99 -15.91
C LEU A 37 35.31 5.14 -15.41
N LEU A 38 34.75 6.10 -14.67
CA LEU A 38 35.46 7.30 -14.22
C LEU A 38 36.79 7.01 -13.42
N PRO A 39 36.78 6.10 -12.43
CA PRO A 39 38.00 5.77 -11.69
C PRO A 39 39.10 5.21 -12.61
N PHE A 40 38.74 4.35 -13.55
CA PHE A 40 39.68 3.70 -14.45
C PHE A 40 40.30 4.65 -15.48
N ILE A 41 39.54 5.62 -15.97
CA ILE A 41 40.03 6.73 -16.79
C ILE A 41 41.10 7.51 -16.00
N SER A 42 40.80 7.87 -14.77
CA SER A 42 41.72 8.60 -13.90
C SER A 42 42.98 7.80 -13.59
N ILE A 43 42.87 6.51 -13.25
CA ILE A 43 43.97 5.61 -12.97
C ILE A 43 44.91 5.49 -14.20
N TRP A 44 44.32 5.26 -15.38
CA TRP A 44 45.10 5.05 -16.60
C TRP A 44 45.89 6.31 -17.01
N PHE A 45 45.24 7.48 -17.04
CA PHE A 45 45.89 8.72 -17.41
C PHE A 45 46.92 9.17 -16.37
N SER A 46 46.64 9.01 -15.06
CA SER A 46 47.60 9.31 -14.00
C SER A 46 48.89 8.49 -14.17
N ALA A 47 48.74 7.21 -14.47
CA ALA A 47 49.89 6.36 -14.70
C ALA A 47 50.75 6.82 -15.91
N ARG A 48 50.11 7.22 -17.01
CA ARG A 48 50.78 7.76 -18.21
C ARG A 48 51.49 9.07 -17.94
N ILE A 49 50.83 10.00 -17.25
CA ILE A 49 51.39 11.29 -16.86
C ILE A 49 52.62 11.09 -15.98
N ILE A 50 52.54 10.21 -14.94
CA ILE A 50 53.68 9.96 -14.04
C ILE A 50 54.82 9.29 -14.78
N ASN A 51 54.56 8.30 -15.65
CA ASN A 51 55.63 7.66 -16.43
C ASN A 51 56.33 8.67 -17.35
N GLU A 52 55.61 9.61 -17.97
CA GLU A 52 56.20 10.64 -18.82
C GLU A 52 57.00 11.68 -18.01
N LEU A 53 56.51 12.04 -16.79
CA LEU A 53 57.22 12.95 -15.89
C LEU A 53 58.55 12.38 -15.39
N VAL A 54 58.62 11.07 -15.15
CA VAL A 54 59.85 10.39 -14.66
C VAL A 54 60.78 10.00 -15.82
N GLY A 55 60.21 9.71 -17.02
CA GLY A 55 60.95 9.27 -18.20
C GLY A 55 61.41 10.43 -19.10
N GLU A 56 60.86 10.48 -20.32
CA GLU A 56 61.35 11.38 -21.40
C GLU A 56 60.99 12.86 -21.17
N ARG A 57 60.06 13.18 -20.29
CA ARG A 57 59.59 14.54 -19.94
C ARG A 57 59.11 15.36 -21.14
N ASN A 58 58.47 14.70 -22.11
CA ASN A 58 57.96 15.34 -23.31
C ASN A 58 56.76 16.23 -22.96
N LYS A 59 56.94 17.55 -22.98
CA LYS A 59 55.93 18.54 -22.63
C LYS A 59 54.65 18.42 -23.47
N LYS A 60 54.76 18.09 -24.77
CA LYS A 60 53.60 17.94 -25.66
C LYS A 60 52.74 16.74 -25.27
N MET A 61 53.39 15.60 -24.96
CA MET A 61 52.66 14.41 -24.52
C MET A 61 52.02 14.59 -23.13
N LEU A 62 52.68 15.27 -22.22
CA LEU A 62 52.13 15.60 -20.91
C LEU A 62 50.86 16.44 -21.03
N VAL A 63 50.91 17.53 -21.83
CA VAL A 63 49.72 18.37 -22.08
C VAL A 63 48.60 17.56 -22.73
N LEU A 64 48.95 16.72 -23.72
CA LEU A 64 47.95 15.87 -24.40
C LEU A 64 47.26 14.92 -23.41
N TYR A 65 48.02 14.22 -22.55
CA TYR A 65 47.42 13.30 -21.55
C TYR A 65 46.53 14.04 -20.55
N VAL A 66 46.93 15.23 -20.08
CA VAL A 66 46.10 16.04 -19.18
C VAL A 66 44.80 16.51 -19.85
N VAL A 67 44.91 17.03 -21.09
CA VAL A 67 43.74 17.50 -21.84
C VAL A 67 42.76 16.35 -22.11
N LEU A 68 43.30 15.18 -22.55
CA LEU A 68 42.45 13.99 -22.77
C LEU A 68 41.85 13.47 -21.47
N ALA A 69 42.61 13.43 -20.38
CA ALA A 69 42.10 12.99 -19.07
C ALA A 69 40.91 13.86 -18.63
N VAL A 70 41.09 15.19 -18.65
CA VAL A 70 40.03 16.13 -18.26
C VAL A 70 38.86 16.06 -19.23
N GLY A 71 39.11 16.04 -20.55
CA GLY A 71 38.07 16.01 -21.57
C GLY A 71 37.21 14.75 -21.49
N ILE A 72 37.80 13.57 -21.40
CA ILE A 72 37.09 12.29 -21.32
C ILE A 72 36.34 12.21 -19.98
N HIS A 73 37.00 12.58 -18.87
CA HIS A 73 36.34 12.61 -17.56
C HIS A 73 35.12 13.53 -17.56
N PHE A 74 35.22 14.72 -18.17
CA PHE A 74 34.11 15.67 -18.31
C PHE A 74 32.95 15.06 -19.11
N ILE A 75 33.24 14.40 -20.25
CA ILE A 75 32.21 13.77 -21.09
C ILE A 75 31.47 12.70 -20.31
N PHE A 76 32.16 11.78 -19.64
CA PHE A 76 31.54 10.72 -18.85
C PHE A 76 30.74 11.28 -17.65
N SER A 77 31.29 12.31 -16.97
CA SER A 77 30.57 13.00 -15.89
C SER A 77 29.31 13.70 -16.39
N MET A 78 29.36 14.32 -17.59
CA MET A 78 28.19 14.93 -18.20
C MET A 78 27.11 13.90 -18.55
N VAL A 79 27.50 12.76 -19.16
CA VAL A 79 26.60 11.65 -19.44
C VAL A 79 25.96 11.13 -18.16
N LYS A 80 26.79 10.88 -17.11
CA LYS A 80 26.29 10.48 -15.80
C LYS A 80 25.24 11.45 -15.28
N ASN A 81 25.55 12.75 -15.22
CA ASN A 81 24.67 13.77 -14.66
C ASN A 81 23.34 13.89 -15.42
N VAL A 82 23.35 13.72 -16.75
CA VAL A 82 22.12 13.72 -17.55
C VAL A 82 21.20 12.54 -17.16
N TYR A 83 21.78 11.35 -17.04
CA TYR A 83 20.98 10.19 -16.64
C TYR A 83 20.61 10.21 -15.16
N ASP A 84 21.44 10.74 -14.26
CA ASP A 84 21.11 10.93 -12.84
C ASP A 84 19.90 11.84 -12.68
N LYS A 85 19.84 12.96 -13.43
CA LYS A 85 18.67 13.82 -13.43
C LYS A 85 17.36 13.05 -13.79
N ILE A 86 17.43 12.18 -14.81
CA ILE A 86 16.29 11.35 -15.22
C ILE A 86 15.94 10.35 -14.11
N VAL A 87 16.95 9.78 -13.46
CA VAL A 87 16.77 8.85 -12.33
C VAL A 87 16.10 9.56 -11.16
N ASP A 88 16.61 10.73 -10.76
CA ASP A 88 16.11 11.51 -9.62
C ASP A 88 14.66 11.94 -9.85
N GLU A 89 14.32 12.40 -11.06
CA GLU A 89 12.96 12.75 -11.43
C GLU A 89 12.01 11.55 -11.26
N LYS A 90 12.40 10.38 -11.74
CA LYS A 90 11.60 9.16 -11.62
C LYS A 90 11.57 8.59 -10.19
N GLN A 91 12.66 8.70 -9.46
CA GLN A 91 12.75 8.23 -8.07
C GLN A 91 11.97 9.11 -7.11
N SER A 92 11.89 10.42 -7.35
CA SER A 92 11.09 11.34 -6.50
C SER A 92 9.61 10.95 -6.46
N GLY A 93 9.07 10.41 -7.57
CA GLY A 93 7.71 9.89 -7.65
C GLY A 93 7.52 8.44 -7.15
N MET A 94 8.59 7.74 -6.84
CA MET A 94 8.54 6.29 -6.56
C MET A 94 7.65 5.93 -5.36
N TRP A 95 7.64 6.76 -4.33
CA TRP A 95 6.76 6.60 -3.16
C TRP A 95 5.27 6.63 -3.52
N SER A 96 4.88 7.55 -4.41
CA SER A 96 3.50 7.64 -4.91
C SER A 96 3.12 6.39 -5.71
N TYR A 97 4.03 5.86 -6.52
CA TYR A 97 3.79 4.63 -7.27
C TYR A 97 3.67 3.41 -6.36
N PHE A 98 4.48 3.32 -5.30
CA PHE A 98 4.37 2.23 -4.33
C PHE A 98 3.05 2.30 -3.56
N ASN A 99 2.62 3.48 -3.13
CA ASN A 99 1.29 3.67 -2.55
C ASN A 99 0.19 3.23 -3.52
N LYS A 100 0.32 3.57 -4.82
CA LYS A 100 -0.64 3.16 -5.84
C LYS A 100 -0.76 1.64 -5.95
N ILE A 101 0.33 0.87 -5.88
CA ILE A 101 0.30 -0.61 -5.93
C ILE A 101 -0.61 -1.16 -4.82
N PHE A 102 -0.47 -0.65 -3.59
CA PHE A 102 -1.31 -1.08 -2.47
C PHE A 102 -2.75 -0.60 -2.62
N THR A 103 -2.95 0.64 -3.06
CA THR A 103 -4.30 1.21 -3.27
C THR A 103 -5.04 0.45 -4.36
N ASP A 104 -4.42 0.19 -5.52
CA ASP A 104 -5.01 -0.58 -6.62
C ASP A 104 -5.42 -1.99 -6.13
N LYS A 105 -4.54 -2.64 -5.33
CA LYS A 105 -4.87 -3.94 -4.75
C LYS A 105 -6.04 -3.85 -3.77
N GLN A 106 -6.04 -2.90 -2.85
CA GLN A 106 -7.12 -2.74 -1.86
C GLN A 106 -8.47 -2.45 -2.51
N MET A 107 -8.48 -1.60 -3.55
CA MET A 107 -9.72 -1.28 -4.27
C MET A 107 -10.28 -2.46 -5.04
N SER A 108 -9.43 -3.41 -5.46
CA SER A 108 -9.84 -4.62 -6.17
C SER A 108 -10.14 -5.82 -5.26
N MET A 109 -9.85 -5.73 -3.96
CA MET A 109 -10.04 -6.86 -3.03
C MET A 109 -11.50 -7.05 -2.63
N ASP A 110 -11.86 -8.29 -2.32
CA ASP A 110 -13.13 -8.59 -1.67
C ASP A 110 -13.22 -7.94 -0.29
N TYR A 111 -14.40 -7.40 0.05
CA TYR A 111 -14.63 -6.71 1.32
C TYR A 111 -14.30 -7.58 2.55
N VAL A 112 -14.58 -8.87 2.48
CA VAL A 112 -14.25 -9.86 3.52
C VAL A 112 -12.75 -9.91 3.80
N ASP A 113 -11.94 -9.80 2.76
CA ASP A 113 -10.47 -9.83 2.87
C ASP A 113 -9.93 -8.51 3.45
N LEU A 114 -10.60 -7.38 3.18
CA LEU A 114 -10.26 -6.09 3.79
C LEU A 114 -10.49 -6.07 5.31
N GLU A 115 -11.50 -6.78 5.83
CA GLU A 115 -11.74 -6.88 7.26
C GLU A 115 -10.90 -7.99 7.95
N ASN A 116 -10.28 -8.88 7.19
CA ASN A 116 -9.50 -9.99 7.73
C ASN A 116 -8.19 -9.50 8.39
N GLN A 117 -8.08 -9.72 9.70
CA GLN A 117 -6.92 -9.28 10.48
C GLN A 117 -5.60 -9.90 9.99
N ASP A 118 -5.60 -11.12 9.51
CA ASP A 118 -4.37 -11.77 9.05
C ASP A 118 -3.91 -11.20 7.70
N ILE A 119 -4.84 -10.86 6.82
CA ILE A 119 -4.56 -10.15 5.57
C ILE A 119 -4.07 -8.72 5.88
N GLN A 120 -4.69 -8.02 6.82
CA GLN A 120 -4.21 -6.71 7.25
C GLN A 120 -2.80 -6.76 7.84
N LYS A 121 -2.46 -7.81 8.61
CA LYS A 121 -1.09 -8.04 9.07
C LYS A 121 -0.12 -8.32 7.93
N GLN A 122 -0.54 -9.09 6.90
CA GLN A 122 0.28 -9.33 5.71
C GLN A 122 0.55 -8.03 4.94
N LYS A 123 -0.50 -7.23 4.72
CA LYS A 123 -0.39 -5.90 4.12
C LYS A 123 0.59 -5.04 4.88
N GLN A 124 0.38 -4.89 6.20
CA GLN A 124 1.24 -4.07 7.03
C GLN A 124 2.72 -4.48 6.97
N LYS A 125 3.01 -5.80 7.01
CA LYS A 125 4.38 -6.30 6.84
C LYS A 125 4.97 -5.98 5.47
N ALA A 126 4.17 -6.05 4.40
CA ALA A 126 4.60 -5.70 3.06
C ALA A 126 4.88 -4.19 2.94
N GLU A 127 4.03 -3.34 3.52
CA GLU A 127 4.21 -1.89 3.58
C GLU A 127 5.44 -1.50 4.42
N GLU A 128 5.59 -2.04 5.62
CA GLU A 128 6.75 -1.79 6.48
C GLU A 128 8.06 -2.13 5.76
N ASN A 129 8.14 -3.28 5.10
CA ASN A 129 9.31 -3.69 4.35
C ASN A 129 9.62 -2.74 3.18
N LEU A 130 8.60 -2.28 2.47
CA LEU A 130 8.77 -1.42 1.31
C LEU A 130 9.08 0.03 1.69
N PHE A 131 8.37 0.58 2.68
CA PHE A 131 8.43 2.02 3.00
C PHE A 131 9.44 2.36 4.10
N ILE A 132 9.56 1.55 5.16
CA ILE A 132 10.42 1.90 6.30
C ILE A 132 11.86 1.49 6.04
N PHE A 133 12.07 0.33 5.42
CA PHE A 133 13.40 -0.26 5.28
C PHE A 133 14.00 -0.11 3.88
N GLY A 134 13.25 0.45 2.92
CA GLY A 134 13.68 0.57 1.54
C GLY A 134 13.94 -0.78 0.85
N ASN A 135 13.66 -1.89 1.54
CA ASN A 135 13.86 -3.24 1.05
C ASN A 135 12.78 -3.64 0.03
N GLY A 136 13.10 -4.55 -0.86
CA GLY A 136 12.18 -5.00 -1.90
C GLY A 136 12.34 -4.24 -3.20
N LEU A 137 11.29 -3.58 -3.71
CA LEU A 137 11.32 -2.92 -5.02
C LEU A 137 12.35 -1.77 -5.09
N GLY A 138 12.52 -1.00 -4.03
CA GLY A 138 13.54 0.05 -3.95
C GLY A 138 14.95 -0.53 -4.03
N GLN A 139 15.21 -1.62 -3.33
CA GLN A 139 16.51 -2.28 -3.33
C GLN A 139 16.91 -2.78 -4.73
N LEU A 140 15.94 -3.25 -5.54
CA LEU A 140 16.25 -3.65 -6.92
C LEU A 140 16.84 -2.52 -7.77
N VAL A 141 16.44 -1.28 -7.52
CA VAL A 141 16.98 -0.10 -8.22
C VAL A 141 18.43 0.13 -7.81
N TRP A 142 18.74 0.04 -6.50
CA TRP A 142 20.11 0.16 -5.97
C TRP A 142 21.00 -0.98 -6.42
N ASP A 143 20.48 -2.21 -6.39
CA ASP A 143 21.23 -3.39 -6.83
C ASP A 143 21.56 -3.34 -8.33
N THR A 144 20.66 -2.80 -9.16
CA THR A 144 20.93 -2.60 -10.59
C THR A 144 22.17 -1.74 -10.80
N GLU A 145 22.26 -0.61 -10.09
CA GLU A 145 23.43 0.27 -10.14
C GLU A 145 24.70 -0.47 -9.72
N SER A 146 24.64 -1.12 -8.56
CA SER A 146 25.78 -1.82 -7.98
C SER A 146 26.23 -2.99 -8.86
N LEU A 147 25.31 -3.79 -9.42
CA LEU A 147 25.63 -4.89 -10.34
C LEU A 147 26.30 -4.40 -11.62
N VAL A 148 25.82 -3.30 -12.19
CA VAL A 148 26.42 -2.71 -13.39
C VAL A 148 27.82 -2.19 -13.08
N LYS A 149 28.00 -1.45 -11.98
CA LYS A 149 29.32 -0.97 -11.54
C LYS A 149 30.29 -2.12 -11.30
N VAL A 150 29.86 -3.18 -10.65
CA VAL A 150 30.67 -4.38 -10.41
C VAL A 150 31.06 -5.06 -11.72
N ALA A 151 30.12 -5.25 -12.63
CA ALA A 151 30.40 -5.93 -13.91
C ALA A 151 31.40 -5.13 -14.76
N VAL A 152 31.15 -3.83 -14.93
CA VAL A 152 32.05 -2.94 -15.68
C VAL A 152 33.42 -2.81 -14.98
N GLY A 153 33.40 -2.63 -13.65
CA GLY A 153 34.59 -2.45 -12.84
C GLY A 153 35.49 -3.67 -12.82
N ILE A 154 34.95 -4.88 -12.69
CA ILE A 154 35.78 -6.12 -12.77
C ILE A 154 36.42 -6.22 -14.15
N VAL A 155 35.70 -6.01 -15.24
CA VAL A 155 36.26 -6.07 -16.60
C VAL A 155 37.35 -5.03 -16.78
N ALA A 156 37.13 -3.79 -16.35
CA ALA A 156 38.12 -2.72 -16.44
C ALA A 156 39.36 -2.98 -15.56
N SER A 157 39.17 -3.41 -14.30
CA SER A 157 40.24 -3.76 -13.38
C SER A 157 41.12 -4.87 -13.93
N VAL A 158 40.50 -5.96 -14.42
CA VAL A 158 41.26 -7.07 -15.03
C VAL A 158 42.02 -6.59 -16.26
N SER A 159 41.38 -5.81 -17.15
CA SER A 159 42.07 -5.28 -18.35
C SER A 159 43.28 -4.44 -18.01
N LEU A 160 43.21 -3.60 -16.96
CA LEU A 160 44.34 -2.77 -16.53
C LEU A 160 45.44 -3.57 -15.80
N THR A 161 45.12 -4.74 -15.24
CA THR A 161 46.11 -5.58 -14.51
C THR A 161 46.79 -6.63 -15.39
N VAL A 162 46.24 -6.98 -16.57
CA VAL A 162 46.88 -7.95 -17.49
C VAL A 162 48.35 -7.63 -17.79
N PRO A 163 48.77 -6.37 -18.10
CA PRO A 163 50.18 -6.06 -18.38
C PRO A 163 51.13 -6.32 -17.19
N LEU A 164 50.65 -6.30 -15.95
CA LEU A 164 51.44 -6.62 -14.75
C LEU A 164 51.97 -8.06 -14.81
N PHE A 165 51.18 -9.00 -15.27
CA PHE A 165 51.54 -10.41 -15.33
C PHE A 165 52.45 -10.75 -16.53
N THR A 166 52.36 -9.95 -17.59
CA THR A 166 53.21 -10.12 -18.80
C THR A 166 54.56 -9.40 -18.70
N ALA A 167 54.67 -8.38 -17.85
CA ALA A 167 55.94 -7.68 -17.60
C ALA A 167 56.95 -8.61 -16.93
N LYS A 168 58.19 -8.67 -17.45
CA LYS A 168 59.28 -9.51 -16.93
C LYS A 168 60.19 -8.71 -15.98
N SER A 169 60.41 -9.25 -14.80
CA SER A 169 61.30 -8.67 -13.79
C SER A 169 62.68 -9.26 -13.81
N GLY A 170 62.91 -10.31 -14.63
CA GLY A 170 64.19 -11.09 -14.62
C GLY A 170 64.30 -12.06 -13.43
N ASN A 171 63.32 -12.03 -12.49
CA ASN A 171 63.30 -12.95 -11.37
C ASN A 171 62.32 -14.09 -11.65
N ARG A 172 62.80 -15.32 -11.71
CA ARG A 172 62.06 -16.52 -12.07
C ARG A 172 60.84 -16.77 -11.15
N ILE A 173 60.92 -16.39 -9.87
CA ILE A 173 59.85 -16.54 -8.90
C ILE A 173 58.75 -15.51 -9.17
N MET A 174 59.10 -14.24 -9.35
CA MET A 174 58.14 -13.14 -9.57
C MET A 174 57.48 -13.17 -10.94
N ASP A 175 58.13 -13.77 -11.94
CA ASP A 175 57.62 -13.91 -13.30
C ASP A 175 56.82 -15.21 -13.51
N SER A 176 56.68 -16.01 -12.46
CA SER A 176 55.90 -17.25 -12.51
C SER A 176 54.39 -16.97 -12.67
N GLY A 177 53.75 -17.69 -13.58
CA GLY A 177 52.30 -17.66 -13.74
C GLY A 177 51.50 -18.13 -12.50
N LEU A 178 52.19 -18.76 -11.52
CA LEU A 178 51.56 -19.17 -10.25
C LEU A 178 51.02 -17.99 -9.45
N TRP A 179 51.55 -16.78 -9.63
CA TRP A 179 51.02 -15.57 -8.99
C TRP A 179 49.63 -15.23 -9.42
N ILE A 180 49.24 -15.51 -10.67
CA ILE A 180 47.85 -15.33 -11.14
C ILE A 180 46.93 -16.22 -10.31
N LEU A 181 47.30 -17.51 -10.14
CA LEU A 181 46.50 -18.45 -9.34
C LEU A 181 46.50 -18.07 -7.86
N GLY A 182 47.66 -17.60 -7.33
CA GLY A 182 47.75 -17.13 -5.95
C GLY A 182 46.85 -15.93 -5.65
N ILE A 183 46.87 -14.92 -6.51
CA ILE A 183 46.02 -13.72 -6.36
C ILE A 183 44.56 -14.11 -6.54
N PHE A 184 44.22 -14.95 -7.51
CA PHE A 184 42.85 -15.45 -7.68
C PHE A 184 42.36 -16.20 -6.43
N PHE A 185 43.20 -17.07 -5.85
CA PHE A 185 42.87 -17.78 -4.61
C PHE A 185 42.63 -16.82 -3.43
N VAL A 186 43.50 -15.79 -3.28
CA VAL A 186 43.35 -14.75 -2.27
C VAL A 186 42.03 -14.00 -2.47
N MET A 187 41.69 -13.66 -3.71
CA MET A 187 40.41 -12.99 -4.02
C MET A 187 39.19 -13.86 -3.67
N VAL A 188 39.23 -15.15 -4.00
CA VAL A 188 38.13 -16.09 -3.65
C VAL A 188 38.01 -16.26 -2.14
N LEU A 189 39.13 -16.42 -1.45
CA LEU A 189 39.18 -16.52 0.02
C LEU A 189 38.66 -15.23 0.67
N PHE A 190 39.07 -14.08 0.17
CA PHE A 190 38.59 -12.77 0.60
C PHE A 190 37.07 -12.67 0.41
N GLY A 191 36.56 -13.00 -0.78
CA GLY A 191 35.11 -12.99 -1.07
C GLY A 191 34.33 -13.91 -0.13
N TYR A 192 34.84 -15.11 0.16
CA TYR A 192 34.24 -16.05 1.08
C TYR A 192 34.16 -15.52 2.52
N VAL A 193 35.29 -14.99 3.05
CA VAL A 193 35.32 -14.39 4.39
C VAL A 193 34.37 -13.19 4.47
N TYR A 194 34.40 -12.34 3.45
CA TYR A 194 33.52 -11.19 3.36
C TYR A 194 32.04 -11.62 3.39
N GLN A 195 31.68 -12.66 2.63
CA GLN A 195 30.31 -13.21 2.63
C GLN A 195 29.87 -13.72 4.02
N LEU A 196 30.76 -14.42 4.75
CA LEU A 196 30.46 -14.87 6.10
C LEU A 196 30.21 -13.72 7.06
N LEU A 197 31.01 -12.66 6.98
CA LEU A 197 30.85 -11.45 7.80
C LEU A 197 29.55 -10.72 7.48
N THR A 198 29.22 -10.55 6.20
CA THR A 198 27.96 -9.92 5.77
C THR A 198 26.74 -10.73 6.20
N GLN A 199 26.79 -12.06 6.11
CA GLN A 199 25.70 -12.90 6.63
C GLN A 199 25.51 -12.73 8.14
N ARG A 200 26.60 -12.55 8.88
CA ARG A 200 26.53 -12.28 10.31
C ARG A 200 25.95 -10.90 10.60
N GLU A 201 26.34 -9.88 9.83
CA GLU A 201 25.76 -8.53 9.90
C GLU A 201 24.23 -8.58 9.69
N ASN A 202 23.78 -9.27 8.65
CA ASN A 202 22.36 -9.42 8.34
C ASN A 202 21.60 -10.13 9.47
N THR A 203 22.17 -11.19 10.06
CA THR A 203 21.54 -11.88 11.19
C THR A 203 21.40 -10.96 12.41
N VAL A 204 22.40 -10.11 12.68
CA VAL A 204 22.36 -9.12 13.77
C VAL A 204 21.32 -8.05 13.47
N PHE A 205 21.23 -7.60 12.22
CA PHE A 205 20.24 -6.64 11.75
C PHE A 205 18.81 -7.18 11.87
N ASP A 206 18.55 -8.40 11.38
CA ASP A 206 17.21 -9.04 11.42
C ASP A 206 16.68 -9.17 12.84
N LYS A 207 17.53 -9.61 13.79
CA LYS A 207 17.15 -9.71 15.20
C LYS A 207 16.82 -8.36 15.82
N TRP A 208 17.57 -7.33 15.48
CA TRP A 208 17.27 -5.97 15.92
C TRP A 208 15.95 -5.47 15.34
N MET A 209 15.71 -5.76 14.06
CA MET A 209 14.50 -5.38 13.35
C MET A 209 13.23 -5.98 13.95
N GLU A 210 13.25 -7.26 14.30
CA GLU A 210 12.12 -7.91 14.97
C GLU A 210 11.70 -7.17 16.26
N GLY A 211 12.68 -6.72 17.04
CA GLY A 211 12.44 -5.90 18.25
C GLY A 211 11.92 -4.49 17.94
N THR A 212 12.29 -3.95 16.79
CA THR A 212 11.96 -2.56 16.41
C THR A 212 10.52 -2.40 15.88
N VAL A 213 9.87 -3.46 15.42
CA VAL A 213 8.48 -3.41 14.93
C VAL A 213 7.52 -2.87 16.00
N TRP A 214 7.60 -3.39 17.24
CA TRP A 214 6.78 -2.89 18.34
C TRP A 214 7.10 -1.42 18.67
N TYR A 215 8.37 -1.05 18.67
CA TYR A 215 8.83 0.32 18.93
C TYR A 215 8.25 1.29 17.89
N ASN A 216 8.37 0.99 16.61
CA ASN A 216 7.85 1.84 15.53
C ASN A 216 6.33 2.02 15.61
N ARG A 217 5.58 0.94 15.88
CA ARG A 217 4.12 1.03 16.07
C ARG A 217 3.75 1.90 17.26
N SER A 218 4.43 1.69 18.39
CA SER A 218 4.19 2.47 19.58
C SER A 218 4.56 3.93 19.35
N PHE A 219 5.69 4.21 18.69
CA PHE A 219 6.11 5.56 18.34
C PHE A 219 5.09 6.26 17.44
N MET A 220 4.60 5.59 16.39
CA MET A 220 3.58 6.15 15.51
C MET A 220 2.28 6.42 16.26
N PHE A 221 1.81 5.47 17.06
CA PHE A 221 0.56 5.62 17.79
C PHE A 221 0.65 6.70 18.88
N TYR A 222 1.62 6.61 19.78
CA TYR A 222 1.73 7.54 20.92
C TYR A 222 2.35 8.87 20.51
N GLY A 223 3.21 8.91 19.49
CA GLY A 223 3.89 10.12 19.04
C GLY A 223 3.07 10.97 18.05
N HIS A 224 2.21 10.33 17.26
CA HIS A 224 1.44 10.99 16.21
C HIS A 224 -0.07 10.78 16.37
N GLU A 225 -0.58 9.55 16.20
CA GLU A 225 -2.01 9.32 16.10
C GLU A 225 -2.82 9.73 17.33
N LEU A 226 -2.26 9.59 18.53
CA LEU A 226 -2.96 9.90 19.75
C LEU A 226 -3.24 11.40 19.92
N TYR A 227 -2.32 12.26 19.49
CA TYR A 227 -2.38 13.71 19.71
C TYR A 227 -2.80 14.50 18.48
N ASP A 228 -2.48 14.04 17.28
CA ASP A 228 -2.78 14.74 16.03
C ASP A 228 -4.28 14.66 15.66
N ASN A 229 -5.00 13.68 16.19
CA ASN A 229 -6.41 13.52 15.94
C ASN A 229 -7.25 14.35 16.92
N THR A 230 -7.84 15.44 16.45
CA THR A 230 -8.69 16.34 17.26
C THR A 230 -9.90 15.62 17.88
N ARG A 231 -10.41 14.56 17.27
CA ARG A 231 -11.52 13.76 17.81
C ARG A 231 -11.11 13.02 19.07
N ARG A 232 -9.88 12.52 19.14
CA ARG A 232 -9.33 11.82 20.33
C ARG A 232 -8.80 12.79 21.38
N ALA A 233 -8.31 13.95 20.97
CA ALA A 233 -7.65 14.92 21.83
C ALA A 233 -8.52 15.42 23.00
N LYS A 234 -9.84 15.52 22.83
CA LYS A 234 -10.78 15.89 23.90
C LYS A 234 -10.85 14.82 24.99
N ASP A 235 -10.96 13.55 24.61
CA ASP A 235 -11.08 12.43 25.56
C ASP A 235 -9.76 12.24 26.32
N VAL A 236 -8.62 12.36 25.63
CA VAL A 236 -7.28 12.33 26.25
C VAL A 236 -7.17 13.39 27.36
N ARG A 237 -7.66 14.63 27.10
CA ARG A 237 -7.60 15.73 28.09
C ARG A 237 -8.58 15.55 29.24
N ILE A 238 -9.83 15.17 28.93
CA ILE A 238 -10.88 15.02 29.95
C ILE A 238 -10.53 13.90 30.94
N TYR A 239 -9.99 12.80 30.43
CA TYR A 239 -9.66 11.62 31.27
C TYR A 239 -8.20 11.57 31.72
N GLY A 240 -7.38 12.58 31.43
CA GLY A 240 -5.97 12.64 31.85
C GLY A 240 -5.12 11.48 31.32
N GLN A 241 -5.38 11.05 30.07
CA GLN A 241 -4.74 9.87 29.46
C GLN A 241 -3.30 10.11 29.00
N GLU A 242 -2.79 11.34 29.09
CA GLU A 242 -1.40 11.69 28.79
C GLU A 242 -0.38 10.87 29.61
N LYS A 243 -0.77 10.46 30.83
CA LYS A 243 0.07 9.62 31.71
C LYS A 243 0.31 8.23 31.13
N ILE A 244 -0.63 7.71 30.32
CA ILE A 244 -0.49 6.41 29.66
C ILE A 244 0.62 6.53 28.61
N ALA A 245 0.55 7.56 27.77
CA ALA A 245 1.57 7.82 26.74
C ALA A 245 2.95 8.04 27.37
N ALA A 246 3.06 8.86 28.43
CA ALA A 246 4.31 9.09 29.15
C ALA A 246 4.94 7.78 29.66
N ARG A 247 4.12 6.86 30.21
CA ARG A 247 4.61 5.55 30.67
C ARG A 247 5.11 4.67 29.51
N GLU A 248 4.44 4.70 28.38
CA GLU A 248 4.88 3.94 27.21
C GLU A 248 6.16 4.51 26.60
N PHE A 249 6.35 5.84 26.59
CA PHE A 249 7.62 6.46 26.19
C PHE A 249 8.79 6.02 27.08
N VAL A 250 8.60 5.88 28.39
CA VAL A 250 9.63 5.33 29.28
C VAL A 250 9.99 3.88 28.93
N LYS A 251 9.02 3.07 28.48
CA LYS A 251 9.33 1.72 27.98
C LYS A 251 10.13 1.76 26.68
N MET A 252 9.89 2.76 25.82
CA MET A 252 10.65 2.96 24.58
C MET A 252 12.11 3.32 24.84
N GLU A 253 12.43 4.04 25.94
CA GLU A 253 13.82 4.32 26.32
C GLU A 253 14.63 3.04 26.54
N LYS A 254 14.03 1.99 27.08
CA LYS A 254 14.70 0.68 27.23
C LYS A 254 15.08 0.04 25.90
N HIS A 255 14.39 0.38 24.82
CA HIS A 255 14.76 -0.05 23.47
C HIS A 255 16.09 0.58 23.02
N ASN A 256 16.45 1.76 23.54
CA ASN A 256 17.73 2.39 23.24
C ASN A 256 18.92 1.58 23.78
N GLU A 257 18.78 0.83 24.87
CA GLU A 257 19.81 -0.08 25.35
C GLU A 257 20.04 -1.25 24.38
N ALA A 258 18.96 -1.85 23.86
CA ALA A 258 19.03 -2.87 22.82
C ALA A 258 19.65 -2.33 21.52
N ASN A 259 19.35 -1.06 21.19
CA ASN A 259 19.93 -0.36 20.06
C ASN A 259 21.46 -0.16 20.24
N ASN A 260 21.93 0.18 21.44
CA ASN A 260 23.35 0.30 21.75
C ASN A 260 24.08 -1.05 21.61
N GLU A 261 23.47 -2.14 22.02
CA GLU A 261 24.03 -3.49 21.84
C GLU A 261 24.12 -3.87 20.34
N TYR A 262 23.08 -3.56 19.58
CA TYR A 262 23.08 -3.72 18.13
C TYR A 262 24.22 -2.94 17.48
N ILE A 263 24.36 -1.63 17.78
CA ILE A 263 25.42 -0.78 17.25
C ILE A 263 26.81 -1.35 17.55
N LYS A 264 27.05 -1.82 18.77
CA LYS A 264 28.34 -2.44 19.16
C LYS A 264 28.61 -3.71 18.35
N LYS A 265 27.64 -4.58 18.18
CA LYS A 265 27.79 -5.82 17.38
C LYS A 265 28.03 -5.50 15.91
N MET A 266 27.25 -4.59 15.34
CA MET A 266 27.37 -4.17 13.95
C MET A 266 28.74 -3.50 13.68
N SER A 267 29.19 -2.61 14.57
CA SER A 267 30.50 -1.96 14.45
C SER A 267 31.67 -2.96 14.47
N ARG A 268 31.58 -4.01 15.31
CA ARG A 268 32.59 -5.08 15.32
C ARG A 268 32.61 -5.86 13.99
N CYS A 269 31.45 -6.20 13.44
CA CYS A 269 31.37 -6.88 12.15
C CYS A 269 31.99 -6.00 11.04
N LYS A 270 31.59 -4.71 10.98
CA LYS A 270 32.14 -3.76 9.99
C LYS A 270 33.65 -3.56 10.13
N ALA A 271 34.17 -3.50 11.35
CA ALA A 271 35.62 -3.40 11.59
C ALA A 271 36.37 -4.64 11.04
N LEU A 272 35.84 -5.85 11.25
CA LEU A 272 36.44 -7.07 10.70
C LEU A 272 36.38 -7.10 9.17
N THR A 273 35.29 -6.62 8.55
CA THR A 273 35.16 -6.48 7.10
C THR A 273 36.20 -5.52 6.53
N LEU A 274 36.40 -4.35 7.17
CA LEU A 274 37.43 -3.39 6.78
C LEU A 274 38.86 -3.95 6.93
N LEU A 275 39.13 -4.69 8.02
CA LEU A 275 40.43 -5.37 8.22
C LEU A 275 40.70 -6.40 7.12
N THR A 276 39.70 -7.21 6.77
CA THR A 276 39.81 -8.23 5.72
C THR A 276 40.17 -7.56 4.38
N ARG A 277 39.46 -6.46 4.05
CA ARG A 277 39.74 -5.65 2.85
C ARG A 277 41.17 -5.06 2.86
N GLY A 278 41.59 -4.51 3.98
CA GLY A 278 42.93 -3.96 4.16
C GLY A 278 44.04 -5.00 3.93
N ILE A 279 43.85 -6.22 4.46
CA ILE A 279 44.80 -7.33 4.25
C ILE A 279 44.85 -7.72 2.77
N GLY A 280 43.71 -7.85 2.09
CA GLY A 280 43.65 -8.15 0.66
C GLY A 280 44.42 -7.12 -0.19
N ASN A 281 44.18 -5.83 0.07
CA ASN A 281 44.88 -4.73 -0.60
C ASN A 281 46.39 -4.77 -0.31
N ALA A 282 46.81 -4.98 0.94
CA ALA A 282 48.22 -5.04 1.32
C ALA A 282 48.96 -6.15 0.60
N LEU A 283 48.40 -7.34 0.45
CA LEU A 283 48.98 -8.45 -0.29
C LEU A 283 49.17 -8.11 -1.78
N CYS A 284 48.18 -7.49 -2.42
CA CYS A 284 48.27 -7.03 -3.79
C CYS A 284 49.33 -5.96 -3.96
N TYR A 285 49.42 -4.99 -3.04
CA TYR A 285 50.43 -3.93 -3.06
C TYR A 285 51.82 -4.48 -2.91
N MET A 286 52.07 -5.41 -1.98
CA MET A 286 53.36 -6.06 -1.81
C MET A 286 53.83 -6.72 -3.10
N TYR A 287 52.96 -7.44 -3.81
CA TYR A 287 53.30 -8.06 -5.09
C TYR A 287 53.68 -7.02 -6.15
N VAL A 288 52.85 -5.96 -6.32
CA VAL A 288 53.10 -4.90 -7.31
C VAL A 288 54.44 -4.17 -7.02
N VAL A 289 54.65 -3.75 -5.75
CA VAL A 289 55.84 -3.02 -5.35
C VAL A 289 57.09 -3.89 -5.47
N SER A 290 57.04 -5.17 -5.07
CA SER A 290 58.17 -6.09 -5.22
C SER A 290 58.58 -6.28 -6.67
N LYS A 291 57.61 -6.39 -7.59
CA LYS A 291 57.87 -6.54 -9.02
C LYS A 291 58.43 -5.26 -9.64
N ALA A 292 57.95 -4.10 -9.21
CA ALA A 292 58.47 -2.79 -9.60
C ALA A 292 59.91 -2.56 -9.12
N ALA A 293 60.22 -2.94 -7.87
CA ALA A 293 61.57 -2.83 -7.31
C ALA A 293 62.61 -3.66 -8.09
N LEU A 294 62.17 -4.72 -8.75
CA LEU A 294 63.01 -5.52 -9.66
C LEU A 294 63.09 -4.94 -11.09
N GLY A 295 62.52 -3.75 -11.33
CA GLY A 295 62.63 -3.05 -12.61
C GLY A 295 61.67 -3.53 -13.71
N ALA A 296 60.65 -4.28 -13.40
CA ALA A 296 59.70 -4.80 -14.40
C ALA A 296 58.92 -3.71 -15.14
N PHE A 297 58.67 -2.57 -14.51
CA PHE A 297 57.88 -1.44 -15.04
C PHE A 297 58.17 -0.14 -14.27
N GLY A 298 57.80 1.00 -14.88
CA GLY A 298 58.00 2.33 -14.31
C GLY A 298 57.07 2.68 -13.16
N VAL A 299 57.40 3.76 -12.44
CA VAL A 299 56.69 4.23 -11.23
C VAL A 299 55.21 4.53 -11.48
N GLY A 300 54.86 5.10 -12.63
CA GLY A 300 53.45 5.37 -12.98
C GLY A 300 52.63 4.08 -13.13
N SER A 301 53.24 2.98 -13.57
CA SER A 301 52.56 1.69 -13.66
C SER A 301 52.23 1.10 -12.29
N ILE A 302 52.98 1.47 -11.22
CA ILE A 302 52.63 1.12 -9.84
C ILE A 302 51.25 1.71 -9.50
N VAL A 303 51.05 2.99 -9.81
CA VAL A 303 49.76 3.67 -9.56
C VAL A 303 48.61 2.98 -10.31
N GLN A 304 48.87 2.57 -11.58
CA GLN A 304 47.87 1.85 -12.37
C GLN A 304 47.50 0.51 -11.73
N TYR A 305 48.48 -0.32 -11.40
CA TYR A 305 48.19 -1.67 -10.89
C TYR A 305 47.63 -1.66 -9.49
N VAL A 306 48.15 -0.80 -8.60
CA VAL A 306 47.63 -0.61 -7.26
C VAL A 306 46.18 -0.11 -7.30
N GLY A 307 45.91 0.91 -8.12
CA GLY A 307 44.55 1.43 -8.29
C GLY A 307 43.58 0.38 -8.85
N ALA A 308 44.00 -0.33 -9.90
CA ALA A 308 43.16 -1.37 -10.50
C ALA A 308 42.89 -2.56 -9.55
N PHE A 309 43.85 -2.96 -8.70
CA PHE A 309 43.63 -3.99 -7.68
C PHE A 309 42.73 -3.51 -6.56
N THR A 310 42.85 -2.26 -6.12
CA THR A 310 41.95 -1.70 -5.11
C THR A 310 40.49 -1.75 -5.58
N GLU A 311 40.24 -1.27 -6.81
CA GLU A 311 38.92 -1.33 -7.44
C GLU A 311 38.43 -2.78 -7.58
N LEU A 312 39.31 -3.73 -7.96
CA LEU A 312 38.92 -5.13 -8.10
C LEU A 312 38.50 -5.75 -6.77
N VAL A 313 39.26 -5.51 -5.68
CA VAL A 313 38.91 -5.97 -4.33
C VAL A 313 37.57 -5.40 -3.90
N ASP A 314 37.32 -4.12 -4.19
CA ASP A 314 36.07 -3.45 -3.85
C ASP A 314 34.90 -4.00 -4.61
N HIS A 315 35.04 -4.27 -5.89
CA HIS A 315 34.01 -4.89 -6.71
C HIS A 315 33.70 -6.33 -6.30
N VAL A 316 34.69 -7.14 -5.94
CA VAL A 316 34.46 -8.48 -5.39
C VAL A 316 33.72 -8.41 -4.05
N GLY A 317 34.11 -7.48 -3.19
CA GLY A 317 33.39 -7.23 -1.94
C GLY A 317 31.93 -6.84 -2.17
N THR A 318 31.68 -5.91 -3.09
CA THR A 318 30.31 -5.47 -3.45
C THR A 318 29.49 -6.61 -4.05
N LEU A 319 30.08 -7.45 -4.92
CA LEU A 319 29.38 -8.61 -5.50
C LEU A 319 28.92 -9.59 -4.42
N THR A 320 29.78 -9.87 -3.44
CA THR A 320 29.43 -10.77 -2.33
C THR A 320 28.38 -10.17 -1.42
N TRP A 321 28.44 -8.86 -1.18
CA TRP A 321 27.41 -8.13 -0.43
C TRP A 321 26.05 -8.20 -1.14
N ILE A 322 25.97 -7.89 -2.43
CA ILE A 322 24.73 -8.01 -3.23
C ILE A 322 24.18 -9.43 -3.15
N HIS A 323 25.03 -10.45 -3.23
CA HIS A 323 24.59 -11.84 -3.13
C HIS A 323 23.97 -12.17 -1.76
N ALA A 324 24.53 -11.65 -0.67
CA ALA A 324 24.02 -11.84 0.68
C ALA A 324 22.69 -11.10 0.89
N GLU A 325 22.62 -9.84 0.47
CA GLU A 325 21.40 -9.00 0.54
C GLU A 325 20.27 -9.54 -0.33
N ASN A 326 20.57 -10.11 -1.50
CA ASN A 326 19.57 -10.69 -2.41
C ASN A 326 18.69 -11.73 -1.72
N LYS A 327 19.21 -12.45 -0.74
CA LYS A 327 18.40 -13.40 0.03
C LYS A 327 17.33 -12.68 0.87
N VAL A 328 17.70 -11.61 1.53
CA VAL A 328 16.81 -10.85 2.44
C VAL A 328 15.70 -10.15 1.66
N TYR A 329 16.05 -9.34 0.68
CA TYR A 329 15.03 -8.56 -0.02
C TYR A 329 14.12 -9.42 -0.92
N THR A 330 14.58 -10.58 -1.41
CA THR A 330 13.70 -11.50 -2.12
C THR A 330 12.66 -12.15 -1.19
N GLU A 331 12.95 -12.35 0.08
CA GLU A 331 11.95 -12.75 1.08
C GLU A 331 10.92 -11.64 1.34
N HIS A 332 11.35 -10.37 1.33
CA HIS A 332 10.43 -9.24 1.44
C HIS A 332 9.55 -9.08 0.20
N LEU A 333 10.12 -9.22 -1.00
CA LEU A 333 9.35 -9.23 -2.25
C LEU A 333 8.35 -10.41 -2.30
N GLU A 334 8.72 -11.58 -1.80
CA GLU A 334 7.81 -12.71 -1.73
C GLU A 334 6.57 -12.38 -0.88
N LYS A 335 6.75 -11.74 0.28
CA LYS A 335 5.63 -11.29 1.12
C LYS A 335 4.74 -10.26 0.42
N LEU A 336 5.35 -9.32 -0.30
CA LEU A 336 4.61 -8.36 -1.13
C LEU A 336 3.77 -9.09 -2.19
N PHE A 337 4.38 -10.03 -2.93
CA PHE A 337 3.67 -10.76 -3.97
C PHE A 337 2.60 -11.70 -3.43
N GLN A 338 2.81 -12.32 -2.27
CA GLN A 338 1.77 -13.09 -1.59
C GLN A 338 0.54 -12.23 -1.29
N TYR A 339 0.73 -10.98 -0.86
CA TYR A 339 -0.38 -10.04 -0.65
C TYR A 339 -1.03 -9.62 -1.99
N LEU A 340 -0.24 -9.30 -3.01
CA LEU A 340 -0.77 -8.88 -4.31
C LEU A 340 -1.51 -10.00 -5.06
N ASP A 341 -1.15 -11.25 -4.82
CA ASP A 341 -1.72 -12.45 -5.47
C ASP A 341 -2.97 -12.97 -4.78
N LEU A 342 -3.44 -12.33 -3.71
CA LEU A 342 -4.71 -12.72 -3.07
C LEU A 342 -5.83 -12.70 -4.11
N PRO A 343 -6.58 -13.81 -4.27
CA PRO A 343 -7.60 -13.91 -5.32
C PRO A 343 -8.83 -13.08 -4.97
N ASN A 344 -9.40 -12.43 -5.97
CA ASN A 344 -10.70 -11.77 -5.86
C ASN A 344 -11.78 -12.77 -6.28
N LYS A 345 -12.55 -13.29 -5.33
CA LYS A 345 -13.55 -14.32 -5.57
C LYS A 345 -14.86 -13.76 -6.11
N LYS A 346 -15.23 -12.53 -5.73
CA LYS A 346 -16.51 -11.91 -6.09
C LYS A 346 -16.60 -11.48 -7.55
N TYR A 347 -15.48 -11.16 -8.18
CA TYR A 347 -15.40 -10.76 -9.59
C TYR A 347 -15.37 -11.94 -10.58
N GLN A 348 -15.77 -13.15 -10.14
CA GLN A 348 -15.78 -14.34 -11.02
C GLN A 348 -17.11 -14.52 -11.77
N GLY A 349 -18.19 -13.85 -11.37
CA GLY A 349 -19.48 -13.83 -12.09
C GLY A 349 -19.34 -13.13 -13.43
N LYS A 350 -20.03 -13.64 -14.45
CA LYS A 350 -19.96 -13.15 -15.84
C LYS A 350 -21.33 -12.93 -16.50
N ILE A 351 -22.42 -13.23 -15.80
CA ILE A 351 -23.75 -13.03 -16.33
C ILE A 351 -24.07 -11.54 -16.22
N PRO A 352 -24.34 -10.85 -17.33
CA PRO A 352 -24.75 -9.45 -17.26
C PRO A 352 -26.13 -9.30 -16.60
N VAL A 353 -26.33 -8.20 -15.91
CA VAL A 353 -27.66 -7.83 -15.41
C VAL A 353 -28.43 -7.19 -16.55
N GLU A 354 -29.58 -7.78 -16.92
CA GLU A 354 -30.39 -7.27 -18.02
C GLU A 354 -30.96 -5.88 -17.70
N LYS A 355 -30.45 -4.86 -18.37
CA LYS A 355 -30.88 -3.46 -18.18
C LYS A 355 -32.31 -3.15 -18.69
N SER A 356 -32.87 -4.02 -19.54
CA SER A 356 -34.22 -3.90 -20.06
C SER A 356 -35.29 -3.90 -19.00
N PHE A 357 -35.03 -4.49 -17.87
CA PHE A 357 -35.93 -4.49 -16.70
C PHE A 357 -36.13 -3.09 -16.07
N PHE A 358 -35.21 -2.13 -16.35
CA PHE A 358 -35.29 -0.77 -15.78
C PHE A 358 -36.15 0.20 -16.61
N CYS A 359 -36.54 -0.15 -17.82
CA CYS A 359 -37.11 0.77 -18.80
C CYS A 359 -38.60 0.56 -19.10
N ASN A 360 -39.28 -0.46 -18.57
CA ASN A 360 -40.68 -0.74 -18.89
C ASN A 360 -41.65 -0.15 -17.86
N ASN A 361 -42.58 0.61 -18.35
CA ASN A 361 -43.64 1.29 -17.62
C ASN A 361 -44.46 0.33 -16.72
N GLY A 362 -44.06 0.20 -15.46
CA GLY A 362 -44.96 -0.22 -14.37
C GLY A 362 -44.96 -1.71 -13.99
N GLU A 363 -44.30 -2.60 -14.70
CA GLU A 363 -44.14 -4.00 -14.30
C GLU A 363 -42.67 -4.37 -14.23
N ASN A 364 -42.01 -3.91 -13.19
CA ASN A 364 -40.62 -4.29 -12.91
C ASN A 364 -40.59 -5.55 -12.07
N ASP A 365 -40.44 -6.70 -12.69
CA ASP A 365 -40.41 -8.01 -12.05
C ASP A 365 -38.99 -8.41 -11.54
N TYR A 366 -38.25 -7.51 -10.90
CA TYR A 366 -37.11 -7.96 -10.13
C TYR A 366 -37.59 -8.58 -8.83
N GLU A 367 -37.17 -9.78 -8.61
CA GLU A 367 -37.35 -10.46 -7.34
C GLU A 367 -36.00 -10.83 -6.79
N ILE A 368 -35.67 -10.36 -5.60
CA ILE A 368 -34.52 -10.86 -4.85
C ILE A 368 -35.06 -11.82 -3.78
N GLU A 369 -34.67 -13.08 -3.87
CA GLU A 369 -35.10 -14.14 -2.97
C GLU A 369 -33.91 -14.60 -2.10
N PHE A 370 -34.13 -14.55 -0.78
CA PHE A 370 -33.28 -15.23 0.20
C PHE A 370 -33.85 -16.60 0.47
N LYS A 371 -33.10 -17.66 0.21
CA LYS A 371 -33.55 -19.03 0.31
C LYS A 371 -32.70 -19.82 1.27
N ASN A 372 -33.25 -20.11 2.45
CA ASN A 372 -32.60 -20.81 3.56
C ASN A 372 -31.24 -20.20 3.94
N VAL A 373 -31.15 -18.87 3.94
CA VAL A 373 -29.90 -18.15 4.16
C VAL A 373 -29.54 -18.13 5.62
N SER A 374 -28.38 -18.71 5.95
CA SER A 374 -27.74 -18.58 7.26
C SER A 374 -26.35 -17.95 7.10
N PHE A 375 -25.97 -17.13 8.06
CA PHE A 375 -24.68 -16.42 7.98
C PHE A 375 -24.03 -16.27 9.34
N LYS A 376 -22.69 -16.49 9.35
CA LYS A 376 -21.77 -16.14 10.44
C LYS A 376 -20.59 -15.36 9.89
N TYR A 377 -20.10 -14.39 10.66
CA TYR A 377 -18.91 -13.63 10.27
C TYR A 377 -17.66 -14.52 10.27
N PRO A 378 -16.66 -14.24 9.41
CA PRO A 378 -15.39 -14.95 9.41
C PRO A 378 -14.73 -14.93 10.79
N GLY A 379 -14.28 -16.11 11.26
CA GLY A 379 -13.68 -16.24 12.59
C GLY A 379 -14.67 -16.33 13.75
N SER A 380 -16.00 -16.32 13.50
CA SER A 380 -17.05 -16.55 14.51
C SER A 380 -17.75 -17.88 14.29
N ASP A 381 -18.05 -18.58 15.39
CA ASP A 381 -18.88 -19.79 15.36
C ASP A 381 -20.36 -19.52 15.51
N THR A 382 -20.74 -18.28 15.84
CA THR A 382 -22.13 -17.90 16.11
C THR A 382 -22.83 -17.41 14.84
N TYR A 383 -23.96 -18.00 14.50
CA TYR A 383 -24.82 -17.52 13.42
C TYR A 383 -25.52 -16.23 13.81
N VAL A 384 -25.33 -15.20 12.97
CA VAL A 384 -26.01 -13.89 13.10
C VAL A 384 -27.33 -13.88 12.36
N LEU A 385 -27.42 -14.62 11.24
CA LEU A 385 -28.67 -14.88 10.53
C LEU A 385 -28.87 -16.38 10.43
N LYS A 386 -30.13 -16.84 10.63
CA LYS A 386 -30.50 -18.24 10.71
C LYS A 386 -31.71 -18.49 9.83
N ASN A 387 -31.53 -19.35 8.82
CA ASN A 387 -32.59 -19.83 7.94
C ASN A 387 -33.52 -18.75 7.42
N ILE A 388 -32.96 -17.64 6.96
CA ILE A 388 -33.73 -16.53 6.40
C ILE A 388 -34.38 -16.95 5.08
N ASN A 389 -35.70 -16.83 5.02
CA ASN A 389 -36.52 -17.06 3.84
C ASN A 389 -37.38 -15.83 3.61
N THR A 390 -37.08 -15.04 2.58
CA THR A 390 -37.89 -13.86 2.25
C THR A 390 -37.68 -13.46 0.79
N LYS A 391 -38.66 -12.76 0.26
CA LYS A 391 -38.66 -12.17 -1.07
C LYS A 391 -38.77 -10.66 -0.96
N LEU A 392 -37.95 -9.96 -1.72
CA LEU A 392 -37.96 -8.51 -1.89
C LEU A 392 -38.55 -8.22 -3.26
N SER A 393 -39.77 -7.70 -3.27
CA SER A 393 -40.43 -7.30 -4.52
C SER A 393 -40.06 -5.87 -4.88
N ILE A 394 -39.78 -5.64 -6.15
CA ILE A 394 -39.43 -4.31 -6.66
C ILE A 394 -40.67 -3.41 -6.73
N GLY A 395 -40.48 -2.09 -6.60
CA GLY A 395 -41.54 -1.10 -6.56
C GLY A 395 -42.19 -0.96 -5.19
N LYS A 396 -41.80 -1.74 -4.15
CA LYS A 396 -42.36 -1.65 -2.80
C LYS A 396 -41.40 -0.95 -1.82
N LYS A 397 -41.98 -0.23 -0.89
CA LYS A 397 -41.30 0.34 0.27
C LYS A 397 -41.36 -0.68 1.41
N GLN A 398 -40.19 -1.24 1.78
CA GLN A 398 -40.10 -2.28 2.80
C GLN A 398 -39.35 -1.79 4.03
N ALA A 399 -39.86 -2.06 5.21
CA ALA A 399 -39.16 -1.76 6.46
C ALA A 399 -38.60 -3.03 7.13
N PHE A 400 -37.36 -2.99 7.58
CA PHE A 400 -36.75 -4.01 8.41
C PHE A 400 -36.61 -3.50 9.83
N VAL A 401 -37.32 -4.12 10.76
CA VAL A 401 -37.38 -3.72 12.16
C VAL A 401 -36.93 -4.84 13.08
N GLY A 402 -36.54 -4.51 14.30
CA GLY A 402 -36.10 -5.48 15.31
C GLY A 402 -35.14 -4.84 16.30
N THR A 403 -34.81 -5.58 17.34
CA THR A 403 -33.84 -5.14 18.37
C THR A 403 -32.43 -4.95 17.81
N ASN A 404 -31.56 -4.26 18.56
CA ASN A 404 -30.15 -4.16 18.23
C ASN A 404 -29.52 -5.56 18.23
N GLY A 405 -28.71 -5.86 17.23
CA GLY A 405 -28.10 -7.18 17.07
C GLY A 405 -29.01 -8.25 16.46
N ALA A 406 -30.26 -7.94 16.07
CA ALA A 406 -31.18 -8.89 15.45
C ALA A 406 -30.78 -9.35 14.02
N GLY A 407 -29.70 -8.78 13.43
CA GLY A 407 -29.18 -9.20 12.13
C GLY A 407 -29.52 -8.30 10.94
N LYS A 408 -30.22 -7.17 11.14
CA LYS A 408 -30.70 -6.28 10.08
C LYS A 408 -29.59 -5.73 9.17
N THR A 409 -28.55 -5.12 9.75
CA THR A 409 -27.38 -4.61 8.99
C THR A 409 -26.62 -5.74 8.31
N THR A 410 -26.56 -6.93 8.93
CA THR A 410 -25.96 -8.13 8.32
C THR A 410 -26.75 -8.60 7.10
N PHE A 411 -28.10 -8.55 7.17
CA PHE A 411 -28.94 -8.84 6.02
C PHE A 411 -28.64 -7.92 4.83
N VAL A 412 -28.49 -6.61 5.08
CA VAL A 412 -28.12 -5.62 4.04
C VAL A 412 -26.72 -5.91 3.49
N LYS A 413 -25.76 -6.24 4.33
CA LYS A 413 -24.41 -6.60 3.88
C LYS A 413 -24.40 -7.84 2.97
N LEU A 414 -25.31 -8.79 3.19
CA LEU A 414 -25.52 -9.92 2.28
C LEU A 414 -26.27 -9.52 1.00
N LEU A 415 -27.27 -8.66 1.12
CA LEU A 415 -28.03 -8.13 -0.02
C LEU A 415 -27.11 -7.40 -1.01
N CYS A 416 -26.19 -6.57 -0.53
CA CYS A 416 -25.21 -5.91 -1.38
C CYS A 416 -23.96 -6.76 -1.67
N ARG A 417 -24.01 -8.04 -1.34
CA ARG A 417 -22.92 -8.99 -1.60
C ARG A 417 -21.54 -8.52 -1.09
N LEU A 418 -21.50 -7.72 0.00
CA LEU A 418 -20.25 -7.48 0.74
C LEU A 418 -19.75 -8.78 1.39
N TYR A 419 -20.70 -9.65 1.77
CA TYR A 419 -20.48 -11.03 2.22
C TYR A 419 -21.30 -11.99 1.38
N ASP A 420 -20.83 -13.22 1.28
CA ASP A 420 -21.62 -14.33 0.76
C ASP A 420 -22.25 -15.12 1.93
N PRO A 421 -23.45 -15.70 1.77
CA PRO A 421 -24.06 -16.51 2.81
C PRO A 421 -23.22 -17.74 3.14
N THR A 422 -23.22 -18.15 4.42
CA THR A 422 -22.56 -19.37 4.87
C THR A 422 -23.31 -20.62 4.39
N GLU A 423 -24.66 -20.55 4.45
CA GLU A 423 -25.58 -21.60 3.98
C GLU A 423 -26.74 -20.94 3.22
N GLY A 424 -27.35 -21.71 2.31
CA GLY A 424 -28.41 -21.21 1.46
C GLY A 424 -27.90 -20.36 0.29
N GLU A 425 -28.81 -19.66 -0.37
CA GLU A 425 -28.48 -18.86 -1.54
C GLU A 425 -29.36 -17.61 -1.64
N ILE A 426 -28.82 -16.57 -2.29
CA ILE A 426 -29.54 -15.35 -2.63
C ILE A 426 -29.68 -15.35 -4.15
N LEU A 427 -30.91 -15.18 -4.61
CA LEU A 427 -31.25 -15.25 -6.03
C LEU A 427 -31.75 -13.88 -6.49
N LEU A 428 -31.35 -13.47 -7.68
CA LEU A 428 -31.93 -12.37 -8.45
C LEU A 428 -32.65 -13.00 -9.64
N ASN A 429 -33.97 -12.89 -9.71
CA ASN A 429 -34.82 -13.50 -10.75
C ASN A 429 -34.54 -15.02 -10.93
N GLY A 430 -34.40 -15.74 -9.82
CA GLY A 430 -34.13 -17.18 -9.80
C GLY A 430 -32.70 -17.59 -10.07
N ILE A 431 -31.80 -16.67 -10.39
CA ILE A 431 -30.37 -16.94 -10.63
C ILE A 431 -29.55 -16.49 -9.42
N ASN A 432 -28.65 -17.36 -8.94
CA ASN A 432 -27.79 -17.04 -7.82
C ASN A 432 -26.92 -15.81 -8.11
N ILE A 433 -26.92 -14.82 -7.21
CA ILE A 433 -26.21 -13.53 -7.37
C ILE A 433 -24.72 -13.68 -7.57
N LYS A 434 -24.11 -14.81 -7.17
CA LYS A 434 -22.68 -15.12 -7.41
C LYS A 434 -22.33 -15.30 -8.88
N LYS A 435 -23.31 -15.56 -9.74
CA LYS A 435 -23.10 -15.78 -11.18
C LYS A 435 -23.13 -14.50 -11.99
N TYR A 436 -23.74 -13.44 -11.45
CA TYR A 436 -23.77 -12.13 -12.10
C TYR A 436 -22.43 -11.42 -12.04
N ASP A 437 -22.18 -10.54 -13.02
CA ASP A 437 -21.11 -9.56 -12.92
C ASP A 437 -21.30 -8.72 -11.66
N TYR A 438 -20.23 -8.58 -10.89
CA TYR A 438 -20.34 -7.95 -9.56
C TYR A 438 -20.62 -6.45 -9.64
N GLU A 439 -20.00 -5.75 -10.60
CA GLU A 439 -20.19 -4.31 -10.77
C GLU A 439 -21.62 -4.01 -11.24
N GLU A 440 -22.10 -4.76 -12.23
CA GLU A 440 -23.48 -4.61 -12.73
C GLU A 440 -24.52 -4.96 -11.66
N TYR A 441 -24.25 -5.96 -10.80
CA TYR A 441 -25.12 -6.27 -9.67
C TYR A 441 -25.14 -5.12 -8.64
N MET A 442 -23.97 -4.53 -8.34
CA MET A 442 -23.87 -3.39 -7.43
C MET A 442 -24.52 -2.12 -7.98
N ASP A 443 -24.64 -2.01 -9.29
CA ASP A 443 -25.35 -0.90 -9.94
C ASP A 443 -26.88 -0.95 -9.78
N LEU A 444 -27.42 -2.05 -9.25
CA LEU A 444 -28.82 -2.13 -8.85
C LEU A 444 -29.13 -1.32 -7.60
N PHE A 445 -28.16 -0.99 -6.78
CA PHE A 445 -28.34 -0.47 -5.43
C PHE A 445 -27.68 0.87 -5.19
N SER A 446 -28.35 1.72 -4.44
CA SER A 446 -27.76 2.83 -3.69
C SER A 446 -27.90 2.55 -2.20
N PHE A 447 -26.81 2.76 -1.45
CA PHE A 447 -26.78 2.51 -0.01
C PHE A 447 -26.47 3.77 0.76
N VAL A 448 -27.17 3.96 1.88
CA VAL A 448 -26.76 4.86 2.95
C VAL A 448 -26.63 4.02 4.21
N PHE A 449 -25.40 3.68 4.58
CA PHE A 449 -25.11 2.92 5.79
C PHE A 449 -25.18 3.81 7.02
N GLN A 450 -25.40 3.23 8.20
CA GLN A 450 -25.42 3.94 9.49
C GLN A 450 -24.11 4.68 9.75
N ASP A 451 -22.97 4.09 9.38
CA ASP A 451 -21.62 4.60 9.57
C ASP A 451 -21.02 5.20 8.28
N PHE A 452 -21.87 5.73 7.40
CA PHE A 452 -21.45 6.34 6.15
C PHE A 452 -20.33 7.36 6.38
N LYS A 453 -19.45 7.52 5.38
CA LYS A 453 -18.36 8.49 5.41
C LYS A 453 -18.46 9.46 4.26
N LEU A 454 -18.23 10.73 4.59
CA LEU A 454 -17.85 11.75 3.63
C LEU A 454 -16.34 11.91 3.67
N PHE A 455 -15.78 12.25 2.54
CA PHE A 455 -14.34 12.41 2.39
C PHE A 455 -13.99 13.88 2.23
N SER A 456 -12.74 14.24 2.48
CA SER A 456 -12.19 15.59 2.28
C SER A 456 -12.04 15.92 0.79
N PHE A 457 -13.03 15.53 -0.01
CA PHE A 457 -13.22 15.88 -1.41
C PHE A 457 -14.14 17.09 -1.53
N THR A 458 -14.38 17.55 -2.75
CA THR A 458 -15.39 18.58 -2.97
C THR A 458 -16.81 18.03 -2.74
N LEU A 459 -17.76 18.92 -2.50
CA LEU A 459 -19.17 18.56 -2.32
C LEU A 459 -19.70 17.78 -3.53
N GLY A 460 -19.40 18.27 -4.74
CA GLY A 460 -19.80 17.61 -5.98
C GLY A 460 -19.24 16.20 -6.09
N GLN A 461 -17.95 16.01 -5.79
CA GLN A 461 -17.31 14.70 -5.79
C GLN A 461 -17.88 13.76 -4.72
N ASN A 462 -18.22 14.28 -3.55
CA ASN A 462 -18.87 13.47 -2.50
C ASN A 462 -20.26 12.99 -2.90
N ILE A 463 -21.05 13.80 -3.64
CA ILE A 463 -22.39 13.43 -4.09
C ILE A 463 -22.31 12.52 -5.31
N ALA A 464 -21.54 12.88 -6.31
CA ALA A 464 -21.43 12.13 -7.56
C ALA A 464 -20.61 10.83 -7.42
N ALA A 465 -19.76 10.73 -6.39
CA ALA A 465 -18.75 9.69 -6.24
C ALA A 465 -17.81 9.59 -7.49
N ASN A 466 -17.64 10.70 -8.20
CA ASN A 466 -16.82 10.81 -9.40
C ASN A 466 -16.16 12.19 -9.48
N THR A 467 -15.09 12.32 -10.27
CA THR A 467 -14.44 13.60 -10.57
C THR A 467 -15.25 14.46 -11.54
N GLU A 468 -15.98 13.83 -12.45
CA GLU A 468 -16.87 14.48 -13.41
C GLU A 468 -18.33 14.23 -13.01
N TYR A 469 -19.16 15.28 -13.05
CA TYR A 469 -20.56 15.18 -12.65
C TYR A 469 -21.44 16.20 -13.37
N ASP A 470 -22.72 15.85 -13.52
CA ASP A 470 -23.76 16.71 -14.04
C ASP A 470 -24.24 17.65 -12.93
N ARG A 471 -24.05 18.97 -13.13
CA ARG A 471 -24.42 20.01 -12.14
C ARG A 471 -25.91 20.16 -11.95
N GLU A 472 -26.69 20.04 -13.02
CA GLU A 472 -28.15 20.19 -12.92
C GLU A 472 -28.74 19.04 -12.11
N ARG A 473 -28.31 17.82 -12.38
CA ARG A 473 -28.68 16.62 -11.62
C ARG A 473 -28.26 16.70 -10.15
N LEU A 474 -27.07 17.23 -9.89
CA LEU A 474 -26.55 17.42 -8.54
C LEU A 474 -27.40 18.42 -7.75
N GLU A 475 -27.76 19.57 -8.36
CA GLU A 475 -28.63 20.57 -7.75
C GLU A 475 -30.04 20.04 -7.51
N ASP A 476 -30.60 19.26 -8.42
CA ASP A 476 -31.90 18.59 -8.22
C ASP A 476 -31.86 17.64 -7.03
N CYS A 477 -30.81 16.85 -6.89
CA CYS A 477 -30.62 15.98 -5.73
C CYS A 477 -30.53 16.78 -4.42
N MET A 478 -29.81 17.91 -4.41
CA MET A 478 -29.70 18.77 -3.22
C MET A 478 -31.02 19.44 -2.85
N LYS A 479 -31.81 19.83 -3.84
CA LYS A 479 -33.21 20.32 -3.60
C LYS A 479 -34.06 19.25 -2.94
N LYS A 480 -34.00 18.03 -3.46
CA LYS A 480 -34.77 16.90 -2.91
C LYS A 480 -34.43 16.57 -1.46
N VAL A 481 -33.17 16.71 -1.05
CA VAL A 481 -32.76 16.44 0.34
C VAL A 481 -32.79 17.69 1.24
N SER A 482 -33.42 18.79 0.80
CA SER A 482 -33.49 20.05 1.55
C SER A 482 -32.12 20.59 2.00
N PHE A 483 -31.11 20.50 1.10
CA PHE A 483 -29.76 21.00 1.32
C PHE A 483 -29.39 22.16 0.38
N TYR A 484 -30.29 22.53 -0.52
CA TYR A 484 -30.02 23.50 -1.58
C TYR A 484 -29.73 24.92 -1.06
N ASP A 485 -30.43 25.38 -0.03
CA ASP A 485 -30.17 26.72 0.55
C ASP A 485 -28.78 26.81 1.16
N ARG A 486 -28.34 25.74 1.82
CA ARG A 486 -26.99 25.64 2.36
C ARG A 486 -25.95 25.60 1.24
N TYR A 487 -26.21 24.87 0.17
CA TYR A 487 -25.38 24.84 -1.03
C TYR A 487 -25.24 26.23 -1.66
N CYS A 488 -26.31 26.99 -1.81
CA CYS A 488 -26.29 28.36 -2.35
C CYS A 488 -25.47 29.33 -1.50
N SER A 489 -25.30 29.04 -0.20
CA SER A 489 -24.46 29.85 0.71
C SER A 489 -22.96 29.53 0.61
N MET A 490 -22.54 28.53 -0.16
CA MET A 490 -21.16 28.14 -0.35
C MET A 490 -20.52 28.94 -1.49
N GLU A 491 -19.41 29.64 -1.22
CA GLU A 491 -18.74 30.51 -2.20
C GLU A 491 -18.30 29.75 -3.46
N ASP A 492 -17.73 28.55 -3.28
CA ASP A 492 -17.21 27.73 -4.37
C ASP A 492 -18.26 26.73 -4.92
N GLY A 493 -19.53 26.79 -4.44
CA GLY A 493 -20.61 25.90 -4.88
C GLY A 493 -20.22 24.41 -4.75
N PRO A 494 -20.35 23.61 -5.83
CA PRO A 494 -20.05 22.18 -5.80
C PRO A 494 -18.56 21.87 -5.63
N ASP A 495 -17.67 22.83 -5.89
CA ASP A 495 -16.23 22.68 -5.77
C ASP A 495 -15.74 23.01 -4.33
N THR A 496 -16.65 23.31 -3.40
CA THR A 496 -16.36 23.50 -1.98
C THR A 496 -15.82 22.21 -1.36
N TYR A 497 -14.60 22.25 -0.83
CA TYR A 497 -14.02 21.11 -0.11
C TYR A 497 -14.73 20.89 1.22
N LEU A 498 -15.03 19.61 1.53
CA LEU A 498 -15.50 19.20 2.84
C LEU A 498 -14.28 18.88 3.72
N TYR A 499 -14.38 19.29 4.99
CA TYR A 499 -13.30 19.16 5.98
C TYR A 499 -11.99 19.88 5.61
N LYS A 500 -11.07 19.95 6.56
CA LYS A 500 -9.80 20.70 6.42
C LYS A 500 -8.56 19.84 6.21
N ASP A 501 -8.74 18.53 5.92
CA ASP A 501 -7.61 17.61 5.76
C ASP A 501 -6.76 17.90 4.50
N ILE A 502 -7.40 18.41 3.43
CA ILE A 502 -6.73 18.74 2.17
C ILE A 502 -6.69 20.24 1.92
N SER A 503 -7.79 20.93 2.17
CA SER A 503 -7.91 22.38 1.93
C SER A 503 -8.13 23.13 3.23
N ALA A 504 -7.30 24.16 3.49
CA ALA A 504 -7.49 25.05 4.65
C ALA A 504 -8.83 25.81 4.64
N LYS A 505 -9.44 25.97 3.44
CA LYS A 505 -10.77 26.56 3.26
C LYS A 505 -11.90 25.56 3.38
N GLY A 506 -11.61 24.26 3.62
CA GLY A 506 -12.60 23.22 3.73
C GLY A 506 -13.65 23.51 4.82
N LEU A 507 -14.91 23.22 4.51
CA LEU A 507 -16.04 23.46 5.42
C LEU A 507 -16.23 22.26 6.35
N GLU A 508 -16.37 22.56 7.64
CA GLU A 508 -16.87 21.56 8.61
C GLU A 508 -18.38 21.36 8.41
N ILE A 509 -18.76 20.10 8.34
CA ILE A 509 -20.14 19.66 8.08
C ILE A 509 -20.73 19.07 9.36
N SER A 510 -21.90 19.54 9.75
CA SER A 510 -22.65 18.96 10.88
C SER A 510 -23.15 17.53 10.55
N GLY A 511 -23.47 16.74 11.57
CA GLY A 511 -23.97 15.37 11.38
C GLY A 511 -25.24 15.31 10.51
N GLY A 512 -26.16 16.25 10.69
CA GLY A 512 -27.38 16.33 9.87
C GLY A 512 -27.10 16.74 8.43
N GLU A 513 -26.19 17.69 8.19
CA GLU A 513 -25.76 18.07 6.85
C GLU A 513 -25.04 16.91 6.15
N ALA A 514 -24.16 16.20 6.85
CA ALA A 514 -23.45 15.02 6.32
C ALA A 514 -24.45 13.93 5.86
N GLN A 515 -25.51 13.74 6.62
CA GLN A 515 -26.57 12.80 6.29
C GLN A 515 -27.34 13.20 5.03
N LYS A 516 -27.70 14.49 4.88
CA LYS A 516 -28.33 15.01 3.66
C LYS A 516 -27.43 14.82 2.44
N ILE A 517 -26.12 15.04 2.57
CA ILE A 517 -25.15 14.80 1.49
C ILE A 517 -25.08 13.31 1.14
N ALA A 518 -25.10 12.39 2.13
CA ALA A 518 -25.13 10.95 1.87
C ALA A 518 -26.43 10.50 1.16
N LEU A 519 -27.56 11.09 1.52
CA LEU A 519 -28.84 10.87 0.82
C LEU A 519 -28.78 11.41 -0.62
N ALA A 520 -28.24 12.62 -0.83
CA ALA A 520 -28.04 13.18 -2.16
C ALA A 520 -27.16 12.28 -3.03
N ARG A 521 -26.09 11.68 -2.47
CA ARG A 521 -25.24 10.67 -3.13
C ARG A 521 -26.06 9.46 -3.60
N ALA A 522 -26.93 8.93 -2.75
CA ALA A 522 -27.77 7.79 -3.09
C ALA A 522 -28.77 8.12 -4.21
N LEU A 523 -29.36 9.31 -4.17
CA LEU A 523 -30.27 9.79 -5.22
C LEU A 523 -29.54 10.07 -6.53
N TYR A 524 -28.33 10.66 -6.45
CA TYR A 524 -27.52 10.97 -7.64
C TYR A 524 -27.09 9.70 -8.38
N LYS A 525 -26.78 8.60 -7.68
CA LYS A 525 -26.49 7.31 -8.34
C LYS A 525 -27.68 6.84 -9.19
N GLY A 526 -28.91 7.08 -8.76
CA GLY A 526 -30.12 6.89 -9.57
C GLY A 526 -30.50 5.44 -9.83
N THR A 527 -30.21 4.56 -8.89
CA THR A 527 -30.46 3.11 -8.98
C THR A 527 -31.93 2.72 -8.78
N PRO A 528 -32.34 1.51 -9.23
CA PRO A 528 -33.72 1.00 -9.01
C PRO A 528 -34.03 0.73 -7.55
N MET A 529 -33.05 0.37 -6.73
CA MET A 529 -33.23 0.06 -5.32
C MET A 529 -32.39 0.96 -4.43
N ILE A 530 -33.02 1.56 -3.43
CA ILE A 530 -32.33 2.39 -2.42
C ILE A 530 -32.47 1.71 -1.06
N VAL A 531 -31.35 1.52 -0.38
CA VAL A 531 -31.30 0.90 0.95
C VAL A 531 -30.75 1.91 1.95
N LEU A 532 -31.50 2.15 3.00
CA LEU A 532 -31.19 3.10 4.07
C LEU A 532 -31.08 2.36 5.40
N ASP A 533 -29.88 2.36 5.96
CA ASP A 533 -29.60 1.77 7.28
C ASP A 533 -29.54 2.88 8.34
N GLU A 534 -30.61 3.04 9.11
CA GLU A 534 -30.78 4.06 10.16
C GLU A 534 -30.42 5.49 9.72
N PRO A 535 -30.99 5.99 8.63
CA PRO A 535 -30.55 7.25 8.03
C PRO A 535 -30.81 8.48 8.90
N THR A 536 -31.49 8.37 10.04
CA THR A 536 -31.97 9.47 10.87
C THR A 536 -31.42 9.46 12.31
N ALA A 537 -30.41 8.64 12.60
CA ALA A 537 -29.88 8.46 13.95
C ALA A 537 -29.39 9.77 14.62
N ALA A 538 -29.05 10.78 13.83
CA ALA A 538 -28.55 12.09 14.30
C ALA A 538 -29.62 13.21 14.29
N LEU A 539 -30.88 12.91 13.92
CA LEU A 539 -31.97 13.88 13.81
C LEU A 539 -32.90 13.82 15.01
N ASP A 540 -33.52 14.97 15.32
CA ASP A 540 -34.62 15.02 16.25
C ASP A 540 -35.88 14.37 15.64
N PRO A 541 -36.90 13.97 16.45
CA PRO A 541 -38.07 13.23 15.96
C PRO A 541 -38.91 13.97 14.91
N ILE A 542 -38.91 15.31 14.94
CA ILE A 542 -39.70 16.13 14.00
C ILE A 542 -38.97 16.20 12.67
N ALA A 543 -37.66 16.50 12.70
CA ALA A 543 -36.80 16.51 11.51
C ALA A 543 -36.73 15.11 10.87
N GLU A 544 -36.75 14.05 11.69
CA GLU A 544 -36.79 12.68 11.21
C GLU A 544 -38.08 12.38 10.43
N ALA A 545 -39.26 12.69 11.00
CA ALA A 545 -40.53 12.48 10.34
C ALA A 545 -40.59 13.19 8.98
N GLN A 546 -40.10 14.44 8.93
CA GLN A 546 -40.01 15.21 7.69
C GLN A 546 -39.12 14.55 6.66
N VAL A 547 -37.91 14.08 7.08
CA VAL A 547 -36.97 13.38 6.19
C VAL A 547 -37.57 12.10 5.62
N TYR A 548 -38.31 11.31 6.42
CA TYR A 548 -38.97 10.11 5.91
C TYR A 548 -40.14 10.43 4.97
N GLU A 549 -40.93 11.48 5.25
CA GLU A 549 -41.99 11.93 4.38
C GLU A 549 -41.45 12.48 3.06
N ASP A 550 -40.44 13.35 3.13
CA ASP A 550 -39.73 13.86 1.96
C ASP A 550 -39.13 12.71 1.17
N PHE A 551 -38.53 11.73 1.86
CA PHE A 551 -37.91 10.59 1.21
C PHE A 551 -38.91 9.64 0.58
N ALA A 552 -40.06 9.39 1.23
CA ALA A 552 -41.14 8.61 0.67
C ALA A 552 -41.67 9.22 -0.65
N ASN A 553 -41.68 10.56 -0.71
CA ASN A 553 -42.03 11.31 -1.92
C ASN A 553 -40.93 11.29 -2.98
N MET A 554 -39.63 11.28 -2.57
CA MET A 554 -38.46 11.27 -3.46
C MET A 554 -38.24 9.94 -4.16
N VAL A 555 -38.59 8.84 -3.47
CA VAL A 555 -38.35 7.48 -4.00
C VAL A 555 -39.36 7.12 -5.08
N ASP A 556 -40.48 7.83 -5.14
CA ASP A 556 -41.56 7.67 -6.11
C ASP A 556 -41.81 6.17 -6.45
N ASN A 557 -41.64 5.73 -7.64
CA ASN A 557 -41.86 4.32 -8.06
C ASN A 557 -40.65 3.38 -7.86
N LYS A 558 -39.64 3.77 -7.06
CA LYS A 558 -38.47 2.93 -6.79
C LYS A 558 -38.67 2.01 -5.60
N THR A 559 -37.92 0.93 -5.56
CA THR A 559 -37.84 0.06 -4.39
C THR A 559 -37.02 0.74 -3.30
N ALA A 560 -37.60 0.83 -2.10
CA ALA A 560 -36.88 1.32 -0.93
C ALA A 560 -36.91 0.31 0.20
N VAL A 561 -35.71 0.06 0.77
CA VAL A 561 -35.55 -0.76 1.97
C VAL A 561 -35.06 0.15 3.11
N TYR A 562 -35.88 0.21 4.16
CA TYR A 562 -35.59 1.00 5.34
C TYR A 562 -35.22 0.07 6.51
N ILE A 563 -34.08 0.28 7.10
CA ILE A 563 -33.77 -0.29 8.40
C ILE A 563 -33.99 0.82 9.43
N SER A 564 -34.89 0.59 10.36
CA SER A 564 -35.16 1.57 11.41
C SER A 564 -35.33 0.90 12.76
N HIS A 565 -34.81 1.57 13.78
CA HIS A 565 -35.14 1.30 15.17
C HIS A 565 -36.40 2.07 15.65
N ARG A 566 -36.85 3.07 14.86
CA ARG A 566 -37.99 3.89 15.18
C ARG A 566 -39.20 3.44 14.34
N LEU A 567 -40.16 2.79 14.99
CA LEU A 567 -41.30 2.19 14.31
C LEU A 567 -42.26 3.21 13.73
N SER A 568 -42.23 4.46 14.18
CA SER A 568 -43.04 5.56 13.61
C SER A 568 -42.78 5.74 12.12
N SER A 569 -41.55 5.57 11.66
CA SER A 569 -41.15 5.66 10.24
C SER A 569 -41.62 4.47 9.39
N CYS A 570 -41.97 3.35 10.02
CA CYS A 570 -42.40 2.15 9.29
C CYS A 570 -43.86 2.19 8.81
N ARG A 571 -44.67 3.14 9.29
CA ARG A 571 -46.08 3.30 8.89
C ARG A 571 -46.27 3.63 7.41
N PHE A 572 -45.24 4.22 6.78
CA PHE A 572 -45.29 4.60 5.37
C PHE A 572 -44.79 3.49 4.43
N CYS A 573 -44.47 2.32 4.99
CA CYS A 573 -43.95 1.19 4.20
C CYS A 573 -45.10 0.24 3.83
N ASP A 574 -45.03 -0.31 2.62
CA ASP A 574 -45.98 -1.27 2.10
C ASP A 574 -45.88 -2.62 2.82
N GLU A 575 -44.69 -2.96 3.33
CA GLU A 575 -44.42 -4.21 4.01
C GLU A 575 -43.39 -4.03 5.11
N ILE A 576 -43.57 -4.66 6.24
CA ILE A 576 -42.68 -4.66 7.40
C ILE A 576 -42.21 -6.07 7.68
N THR A 577 -40.93 -6.28 7.76
CA THR A 577 -40.28 -7.55 8.14
C THR A 577 -39.63 -7.38 9.51
N VAL A 578 -40.01 -8.21 10.46
CA VAL A 578 -39.56 -8.15 11.86
C VAL A 578 -38.47 -9.20 12.10
N PHE A 579 -37.31 -8.74 12.48
CA PHE A 579 -36.16 -9.57 12.86
C PHE A 579 -36.08 -9.73 14.37
N ASP A 580 -35.87 -10.94 14.83
CA ASP A 580 -35.53 -11.23 16.23
C ASP A 580 -34.53 -12.40 16.30
N ASN A 581 -33.45 -12.26 17.06
CA ASN A 581 -32.40 -13.28 17.26
C ASN A 581 -31.85 -13.94 15.97
N GLY A 582 -31.78 -13.17 14.90
CA GLY A 582 -31.26 -13.62 13.60
C GLY A 582 -32.26 -14.32 12.70
N GLU A 583 -33.55 -14.32 13.05
CA GLU A 583 -34.63 -14.92 12.30
C GLU A 583 -35.68 -13.88 11.92
N ILE A 584 -36.45 -14.13 10.86
CA ILE A 584 -37.66 -13.35 10.52
C ILE A 584 -38.83 -13.97 11.27
N VAL A 585 -39.38 -13.23 12.25
CA VAL A 585 -40.46 -13.72 13.12
C VAL A 585 -41.86 -13.26 12.69
N GLN A 586 -41.94 -12.12 11.99
CA GLN A 586 -43.21 -11.58 11.49
C GLN A 586 -43.01 -10.84 10.18
N LYS A 587 -44.00 -10.84 9.32
CA LYS A 587 -44.03 -10.09 8.06
C LYS A 587 -45.49 -9.67 7.75
N GLY A 588 -45.69 -8.42 7.36
CA GLY A 588 -47.01 -7.87 7.03
C GLY A 588 -47.04 -6.35 7.03
N THR A 589 -48.21 -5.76 6.91
CA THR A 589 -48.42 -4.31 7.01
C THR A 589 -48.44 -3.83 8.47
N HIS A 590 -48.27 -2.53 8.68
CA HIS A 590 -48.39 -1.94 10.02
C HIS A 590 -49.70 -2.31 10.71
N GLU A 591 -50.83 -2.21 9.98
CA GLU A 591 -52.15 -2.47 10.51
C GLU A 591 -52.40 -3.94 10.87
N GLU A 592 -51.77 -4.86 10.15
CA GLU A 592 -51.84 -6.30 10.44
C GLU A 592 -51.02 -6.64 11.68
N LEU A 593 -49.76 -6.18 11.70
CA LEU A 593 -48.81 -6.54 12.74
C LEU A 593 -49.14 -5.96 14.11
N ILE A 594 -49.72 -4.75 14.16
CA ILE A 594 -50.12 -4.13 15.44
C ILE A 594 -51.30 -4.84 16.11
N LYS A 595 -52.15 -5.54 15.34
CA LYS A 595 -53.30 -6.30 15.87
C LYS A 595 -52.88 -7.60 16.55
N ILE A 596 -51.65 -8.08 16.30
CA ILE A 596 -51.14 -9.32 16.91
C ILE A 596 -50.67 -9.00 18.33
N LYS A 597 -51.53 -9.17 19.34
CA LYS A 597 -51.30 -8.74 20.74
C LYS A 597 -50.01 -9.26 21.39
N ASN A 598 -49.56 -10.45 21.03
CA ASN A 598 -48.29 -11.03 21.55
C ASN A 598 -47.20 -11.08 20.47
N GLY A 599 -47.35 -10.27 19.42
CA GLY A 599 -46.37 -10.20 18.33
C GLY A 599 -45.18 -9.32 18.71
N LYS A 600 -44.02 -9.67 18.21
CA LYS A 600 -42.79 -8.90 18.46
C LYS A 600 -42.89 -7.45 17.97
N TYR A 601 -43.59 -7.22 16.85
CA TYR A 601 -43.86 -5.87 16.36
C TYR A 601 -44.69 -5.04 17.36
N ASN A 602 -45.74 -5.61 17.90
CA ASN A 602 -46.61 -4.93 18.88
C ASN A 602 -45.87 -4.65 20.19
N GLU A 603 -45.03 -5.60 20.66
CA GLU A 603 -44.13 -5.40 21.81
C GLU A 603 -43.22 -4.19 21.61
N LEU A 604 -42.51 -4.15 20.48
CA LEU A 604 -41.58 -3.05 20.14
C LEU A 604 -42.30 -1.72 20.00
N TRP A 605 -43.46 -1.72 19.36
CA TRP A 605 -44.31 -0.53 19.19
C TRP A 605 -44.75 0.06 20.52
N ASN A 606 -45.31 -0.77 21.40
CA ASN A 606 -45.78 -0.32 22.71
C ASN A 606 -44.63 0.15 23.61
N ALA A 607 -43.49 -0.49 23.55
CA ALA A 607 -42.32 -0.04 24.28
C ALA A 607 -41.86 1.37 23.85
N GLN A 608 -41.87 1.66 22.54
CA GLN A 608 -41.55 3.00 22.03
C GLN A 608 -42.65 4.02 22.36
N ALA A 609 -43.91 3.67 22.19
CA ALA A 609 -45.06 4.56 22.48
C ALA A 609 -45.07 4.97 23.97
N LYS A 610 -44.79 4.04 24.88
CA LYS A 610 -44.67 4.32 26.31
C LYS A 610 -43.54 5.30 26.63
N TYR A 611 -42.39 5.13 26.01
CA TYR A 611 -41.24 6.04 26.19
C TYR A 611 -41.60 7.48 25.76
N TYR A 612 -42.31 7.66 24.68
CA TYR A 612 -42.74 8.99 24.22
C TYR A 612 -43.85 9.59 25.12
N GLN A 613 -44.76 8.79 25.66
CA GLN A 613 -45.77 9.28 26.60
C GLN A 613 -45.17 9.73 27.94
N GLU A 614 -44.20 8.99 28.48
CA GLU A 614 -43.52 9.34 29.72
C GLU A 614 -42.55 10.54 29.54
N ALA A 615 -42.04 10.80 28.35
CA ALA A 615 -41.18 11.95 28.07
C ALA A 615 -41.96 13.28 27.92
N PHE A 616 -43.27 13.24 27.73
CA PHE A 616 -44.15 14.41 27.58
C PHE A 616 -45.13 14.60 28.78
N SER A 617 -45.09 13.72 29.77
CA SER A 617 -45.77 13.87 31.05
C SER A 617 -44.82 14.41 32.12
#